data_941caa74f032e389c056b9db2d6aa16b
#
_entry.id   941caa74f032e389c056b9db2d6aa16b
#
_cell.length_a   1.000
_cell.length_b   1.000
_cell.length_c   1.000
_cell.angle_alpha   90.00
_cell.angle_beta   90.00
_cell.angle_gamma   90.00
#
_symmetry.space_group_name_H-M   'P 1'
#
loop_
_entity.id
_entity.type
_entity.pdbx_description
1 polymer ?
#
loop_
_entity_poly.entity_id
_entity_poly.type
_entity_poly.pdbx_seq_one_letter_code
_entity_poly.pdbx_strand_id
1 'polypeptide(L)'
;MNVPVLPPIPTDEVSPLPVAERPARVATRGGALDLLRLLASLLIVIYHFGAEGPMRIERFGQVFSRGFLATDFFLMLSGYVLGRAYGASTLTGRISHGRFWMRRVGRVWPGHLIVLAMMAALVLVLNAIGTDAHKPSRFAWDQLPVQALLVHAWGFNSDGWNLPSWSLSALVVCYALFPWLWRAADKVRRPWILPLVGALAFAACEVVARLVFHHALPDLQFRFGVVRALPLFILGVCLARAVEMEWPSERAAKVLLIGGFVLLVAMQPLDRYALPDELIFDLPCLTAIAAIVLGAGRLPVRHPKAWIEEGAKLSFALFITHIFVGVIYWSAVHKLIETVPIGIGWQWLMWLASFPIAMGAAWLFHTYVDQPLQDRLAPWLRGKR
;
A
#
# COMPACT_ATOMS: atom_id res chain seq x y z
N MET A 1 73.48 -13.13 46.08
CA MET A 1 72.93 -12.60 44.82
C MET A 1 71.62 -11.92 45.12
N ASN A 2 71.60 -10.58 45.23
CA ASN A 2 70.38 -9.81 45.47
C ASN A 2 69.69 -9.54 44.16
N VAL A 3 68.47 -10.05 44.01
CA VAL A 3 67.60 -9.74 42.86
C VAL A 3 66.90 -8.42 43.17
N PRO A 4 66.97 -7.40 42.30
CA PRO A 4 66.27 -6.14 42.57
C PRO A 4 64.76 -6.30 42.38
N VAL A 5 63.97 -5.94 43.40
CA VAL A 5 62.50 -5.86 43.35
C VAL A 5 62.11 -4.62 42.55
N LEU A 6 61.43 -4.83 41.42
CA LEU A 6 60.86 -3.74 40.62
C LEU A 6 59.71 -3.05 41.40
N PRO A 7 59.56 -1.75 41.31
CA PRO A 7 58.43 -1.04 41.90
C PRO A 7 57.09 -1.39 41.22
N PRO A 8 55.95 -1.37 41.96
CA PRO A 8 54.64 -1.67 41.39
C PRO A 8 54.28 -0.62 40.29
N ILE A 9 53.74 -1.13 39.20
CA ILE A 9 53.22 -0.31 38.09
C ILE A 9 52.02 0.48 38.63
N PRO A 10 51.94 1.81 38.43
CA PRO A 10 50.77 2.57 38.82
C PRO A 10 49.55 2.07 38.04
N THR A 11 48.52 1.63 38.70
CA THR A 11 47.19 1.37 38.11
C THR A 11 46.54 2.72 37.89
N ASP A 12 46.87 3.35 36.74
CA ASP A 12 46.07 4.47 36.28
C ASP A 12 44.63 3.96 36.06
N GLU A 13 43.72 4.50 36.87
CA GLU A 13 42.28 4.36 36.63
C GLU A 13 41.97 4.83 35.20
N VAL A 14 41.86 3.85 34.32
CA VAL A 14 41.34 4.14 32.96
C VAL A 14 39.89 4.59 33.14
N SER A 15 39.71 5.90 33.19
CA SER A 15 38.38 6.51 33.19
C SER A 15 37.62 5.93 31.98
N PRO A 16 36.43 5.33 32.15
CA PRO A 16 35.71 4.77 31.02
C PRO A 16 35.46 5.88 30.03
N LEU A 17 35.97 5.70 28.81
CA LEU A 17 35.71 6.64 27.70
C LEU A 17 34.21 6.92 27.65
N PRO A 18 33.79 8.20 27.49
CA PRO A 18 32.38 8.54 27.45
C PRO A 18 31.73 7.70 26.34
N VAL A 19 30.73 6.94 26.73
CA VAL A 19 29.91 6.15 25.79
C VAL A 19 29.40 7.17 24.76
N ALA A 20 29.99 7.15 23.56
CA ALA A 20 29.55 8.02 22.49
C ALA A 20 28.04 7.85 22.40
N GLU A 21 27.30 8.91 22.68
CA GLU A 21 25.85 8.93 22.58
C GLU A 21 25.50 8.39 21.18
N ARG A 22 24.91 7.19 21.14
CA ARG A 22 24.43 6.65 19.87
C ARG A 22 23.47 7.69 19.32
N PRO A 23 23.68 8.20 18.11
CA PRO A 23 22.80 9.20 17.54
C PRO A 23 21.36 8.72 17.68
N ALA A 24 20.50 9.55 18.26
CA ALA A 24 19.11 9.23 18.53
C ALA A 24 18.52 8.61 17.25
N ARG A 25 17.99 7.39 17.35
CA ARG A 25 17.40 6.71 16.19
C ARG A 25 16.30 7.61 15.64
N VAL A 26 16.51 8.14 14.46
CA VAL A 26 15.50 8.95 13.77
C VAL A 26 14.24 8.09 13.66
N ALA A 27 13.12 8.61 14.17
CA ALA A 27 11.85 7.92 14.10
C ALA A 27 11.51 7.65 12.62
N THR A 28 11.05 6.45 12.32
CA THR A 28 10.66 6.04 10.96
C THR A 28 9.14 5.97 10.78
N ARG A 29 8.39 6.15 11.87
CA ARG A 29 6.93 6.08 11.91
C ARG A 29 6.32 7.37 12.43
N GLY A 30 5.02 7.55 12.18
CA GLY A 30 4.28 8.73 12.57
C GLY A 30 4.60 9.99 11.77
N GLY A 31 5.23 9.84 10.62
CA GLY A 31 5.63 10.90 9.70
C GLY A 31 4.76 10.99 8.43
N ALA A 32 5.26 11.74 7.44
CA ALA A 32 4.53 12.05 6.21
C ALA A 32 4.08 10.79 5.44
N LEU A 33 4.92 9.76 5.31
CA LEU A 33 4.54 8.52 4.61
C LEU A 33 3.40 7.77 5.30
N ASP A 34 3.36 7.78 6.64
CA ASP A 34 2.26 7.15 7.39
C ASP A 34 0.97 7.95 7.24
N LEU A 35 1.04 9.28 7.25
CA LEU A 35 -0.11 10.14 6.97
C LEU A 35 -0.65 9.90 5.55
N LEU A 36 0.24 9.83 4.56
CA LEU A 36 -0.14 9.55 3.17
C LEU A 36 -0.81 8.17 3.02
N ARG A 37 -0.34 7.16 3.75
CA ARG A 37 -0.99 5.83 3.76
C ARG A 37 -2.42 5.89 4.29
N LEU A 38 -2.63 6.62 5.38
CA LEU A 38 -3.97 6.82 5.93
C LEU A 38 -4.87 7.56 4.93
N LEU A 39 -4.41 8.69 4.37
CA LEU A 39 -5.17 9.48 3.40
C LEU A 39 -5.47 8.69 2.12
N ALA A 40 -4.52 7.94 1.61
CA ALA A 40 -4.72 7.09 0.43
C ALA A 40 -5.74 5.98 0.70
N SER A 41 -5.73 5.35 1.88
CA SER A 41 -6.74 4.34 2.24
C SER A 41 -8.15 4.94 2.35
N LEU A 42 -8.28 6.16 2.88
CA LEU A 42 -9.55 6.88 2.91
C LEU A 42 -10.03 7.25 1.50
N LEU A 43 -9.12 7.70 0.63
CA LEU A 43 -9.47 8.02 -0.76
C LEU A 43 -9.99 6.78 -1.52
N ILE A 44 -9.43 5.59 -1.27
CA ILE A 44 -9.94 4.33 -1.84
C ILE A 44 -11.38 4.06 -1.37
N VAL A 45 -11.69 4.27 -0.09
CA VAL A 45 -13.06 4.11 0.43
C VAL A 45 -14.00 5.12 -0.20
N ILE A 46 -13.61 6.39 -0.28
CA ILE A 46 -14.39 7.44 -0.94
C ILE A 46 -14.67 7.06 -2.40
N TYR A 47 -13.67 6.57 -3.12
CA TYR A 47 -13.81 6.11 -4.49
C TYR A 47 -14.82 4.98 -4.66
N HIS A 48 -14.75 3.94 -3.82
CA HIS A 48 -15.66 2.80 -3.92
C HIS A 48 -17.07 3.11 -3.43
N PHE A 49 -17.24 4.00 -2.47
CA PHE A 49 -18.54 4.41 -1.93
C PHE A 49 -19.13 5.63 -2.65
N GLY A 50 -18.35 6.27 -3.51
CA GLY A 50 -18.77 7.48 -4.24
C GLY A 50 -19.95 7.25 -5.17
N ALA A 51 -20.05 6.05 -5.75
CA ALA A 51 -21.16 5.67 -6.63
C ALA A 51 -22.48 5.38 -5.87
N GLU A 52 -22.42 5.20 -4.55
CA GLU A 52 -23.56 4.87 -3.69
C GLU A 52 -24.23 6.11 -3.08
N GLY A 53 -23.66 7.29 -3.28
CA GLY A 53 -24.25 8.56 -2.82
C GLY A 53 -25.51 8.94 -3.60
N PRO A 54 -26.36 9.85 -3.05
CA PRO A 54 -27.57 10.33 -3.72
C PRO A 54 -27.30 11.02 -5.06
N MET A 55 -26.09 11.53 -5.23
CA MET A 55 -25.53 12.00 -6.49
C MET A 55 -24.13 11.48 -6.62
N ARG A 56 -23.69 11.20 -7.86
CA ARG A 56 -22.33 10.76 -8.13
C ARG A 56 -21.32 11.77 -7.57
N ILE A 57 -20.40 11.30 -6.73
CA ILE A 57 -19.41 12.11 -6.03
C ILE A 57 -18.50 12.90 -6.97
N GLU A 58 -18.30 12.41 -8.20
CA GLU A 58 -17.49 13.05 -9.25
C GLU A 58 -18.00 14.45 -9.62
N ARG A 59 -19.32 14.73 -9.38
CA ARG A 59 -19.89 16.06 -9.58
C ARG A 59 -19.31 17.13 -8.65
N PHE A 60 -18.74 16.71 -7.50
CA PHE A 60 -18.08 17.60 -6.55
C PHE A 60 -16.58 17.78 -6.80
N GLY A 61 -16.03 17.02 -7.75
CA GLY A 61 -14.64 17.13 -8.17
C GLY A 61 -14.06 15.81 -8.63
N GLN A 62 -13.25 15.87 -9.66
CA GLN A 62 -12.62 14.70 -10.29
C GLN A 62 -11.69 13.93 -9.34
N VAL A 63 -11.17 14.55 -8.26
CA VAL A 63 -10.31 13.90 -7.27
C VAL A 63 -10.98 12.66 -6.66
N PHE A 64 -12.29 12.67 -6.49
CA PHE A 64 -13.03 11.57 -5.89
C PHE A 64 -13.18 10.36 -6.82
N SER A 65 -13.08 10.55 -8.13
CA SER A 65 -13.05 9.47 -9.11
C SER A 65 -11.64 8.90 -9.34
N ARG A 66 -10.60 9.49 -8.72
CA ARG A 66 -9.18 9.14 -8.90
C ARG A 66 -8.64 8.19 -7.84
N GLY A 67 -9.49 7.46 -7.12
CA GLY A 67 -9.05 6.51 -6.09
C GLY A 67 -8.11 5.42 -6.60
N PHE A 68 -8.08 5.14 -7.90
CA PHE A 68 -7.11 4.24 -8.51
C PHE A 68 -5.66 4.72 -8.34
N LEU A 69 -5.40 6.06 -8.29
CA LEU A 69 -4.08 6.61 -8.01
C LEU A 69 -3.58 6.27 -6.59
N ALA A 70 -4.51 6.11 -5.65
CA ALA A 70 -4.14 5.65 -4.30
C ALA A 70 -3.63 4.19 -4.33
N THR A 71 -4.16 3.34 -5.22
CA THR A 71 -3.63 1.99 -5.42
C THR A 71 -2.21 2.04 -6.02
N ASP A 72 -1.96 2.90 -7.01
CA ASP A 72 -0.63 3.10 -7.58
C ASP A 72 0.37 3.60 -6.54
N PHE A 73 -0.05 4.53 -5.68
CA PHE A 73 0.74 4.96 -4.52
C PHE A 73 1.09 3.77 -3.61
N PHE A 74 0.13 2.88 -3.27
CA PHE A 74 0.40 1.72 -2.42
C PHE A 74 1.33 0.70 -3.07
N LEU A 75 1.23 0.48 -4.39
CA LEU A 75 2.13 -0.38 -5.14
C LEU A 75 3.57 0.15 -5.10
N MET A 76 3.74 1.43 -5.38
CA MET A 76 5.04 2.11 -5.31
C MET A 76 5.59 2.14 -3.87
N LEU A 77 4.76 2.52 -2.91
CA LEU A 77 5.13 2.55 -1.50
C LEU A 77 5.55 1.17 -0.97
N SER A 78 4.94 0.09 -1.46
CA SER A 78 5.32 -1.28 -1.07
C SER A 78 6.76 -1.58 -1.46
N GLY A 79 7.18 -1.26 -2.67
CA GLY A 79 8.58 -1.39 -3.10
C GLY A 79 9.52 -0.54 -2.24
N TYR A 80 9.13 0.72 -1.99
CA TYR A 80 9.90 1.65 -1.17
C TYR A 80 10.10 1.13 0.27
N VAL A 81 9.02 0.77 0.96
CA VAL A 81 9.06 0.30 2.35
C VAL A 81 9.87 -0.99 2.48
N LEU A 82 9.74 -1.92 1.52
CA LEU A 82 10.53 -3.15 1.53
C LEU A 82 12.00 -2.88 1.33
N GLY A 83 12.39 -1.98 0.43
CA GLY A 83 13.77 -1.55 0.27
C GLY A 83 14.34 -1.04 1.58
N ARG A 84 13.65 -0.10 2.23
CA ARG A 84 14.07 0.49 3.51
C ARG A 84 14.13 -0.50 4.67
N ALA A 85 13.22 -1.49 4.71
CA ALA A 85 13.11 -2.43 5.82
C ALA A 85 14.01 -3.67 5.67
N TYR A 86 14.23 -4.14 4.43
CA TYR A 86 14.86 -5.42 4.17
C TYR A 86 16.08 -5.34 3.25
N GLY A 87 16.39 -4.20 2.66
CA GLY A 87 17.48 -4.03 1.70
C GLY A 87 18.80 -4.53 2.24
N ALA A 88 19.25 -4.02 3.39
CA ALA A 88 20.50 -4.43 4.01
C ALA A 88 20.53 -5.92 4.36
N SER A 89 19.44 -6.50 4.88
CA SER A 89 19.37 -7.92 5.22
C SER A 89 19.37 -8.82 3.99
N THR A 90 18.86 -8.33 2.86
CA THR A 90 18.88 -9.01 1.56
C THR A 90 20.29 -9.07 0.98
N LEU A 91 21.06 -7.97 1.06
CA LEU A 91 22.44 -7.92 0.57
C LEU A 91 23.38 -8.80 1.41
N THR A 92 23.20 -8.77 2.73
CA THR A 92 24.04 -9.55 3.66
C THR A 92 23.65 -11.04 3.76
N GLY A 93 22.62 -11.48 3.05
CA GLY A 93 22.13 -12.86 3.10
C GLY A 93 21.49 -13.27 4.45
N ARG A 94 21.26 -12.30 5.38
CA ARG A 94 20.66 -12.58 6.70
C ARG A 94 19.23 -13.14 6.63
N ILE A 95 18.56 -12.95 5.49
CA ILE A 95 17.25 -13.53 5.22
C ILE A 95 17.27 -14.24 3.88
N SER A 96 16.86 -15.52 3.84
CA SER A 96 16.69 -16.25 2.59
C SER A 96 15.48 -15.72 1.81
N HIS A 97 15.51 -15.83 0.47
CA HIS A 97 14.45 -15.37 -0.43
C HIS A 97 13.08 -15.97 -0.06
N GLY A 98 13.01 -17.28 0.15
CA GLY A 98 11.78 -17.97 0.53
C GLY A 98 11.23 -17.50 1.88
N ARG A 99 12.12 -17.33 2.89
CA ARG A 99 11.71 -16.81 4.21
C ARG A 99 11.22 -15.36 4.13
N PHE A 100 11.87 -14.51 3.35
CA PHE A 100 11.41 -13.15 3.09
C PHE A 100 10.01 -13.17 2.47
N TRP A 101 9.82 -13.95 1.38
CA TRP A 101 8.53 -14.05 0.68
C TRP A 101 7.43 -14.57 1.60
N MET A 102 7.67 -15.64 2.35
CA MET A 102 6.72 -16.18 3.33
C MET A 102 6.31 -15.15 4.39
N ARG A 103 7.26 -14.34 4.87
CA ARG A 103 6.93 -13.25 5.81
C ARG A 103 6.02 -12.19 5.20
N ARG A 104 6.19 -11.89 3.92
CA ARG A 104 5.38 -10.88 3.23
C ARG A 104 4.00 -11.41 2.90
N VAL A 105 3.90 -12.62 2.36
CA VAL A 105 2.63 -13.30 2.12
C VAL A 105 1.88 -13.53 3.44
N GLY A 106 2.55 -14.04 4.46
CA GLY A 106 1.97 -14.25 5.80
C GLY A 106 1.48 -12.97 6.47
N ARG A 107 1.93 -11.78 6.03
CA ARG A 107 1.39 -10.50 6.51
C ARG A 107 0.03 -10.16 5.91
N VAL A 108 -0.24 -10.54 4.66
CA VAL A 108 -1.43 -10.08 3.93
C VAL A 108 -2.45 -11.20 3.69
N TRP A 109 -2.01 -12.41 3.40
CA TRP A 109 -2.84 -13.53 2.98
C TRP A 109 -3.85 -14.00 4.04
N PRO A 110 -3.47 -14.19 5.32
CA PRO A 110 -4.42 -14.68 6.33
C PRO A 110 -5.57 -13.72 6.58
N GLY A 111 -5.28 -12.40 6.66
CA GLY A 111 -6.32 -11.38 6.79
C GLY A 111 -7.26 -11.35 5.57
N HIS A 112 -6.70 -11.49 4.36
CA HIS A 112 -7.48 -11.59 3.14
C HIS A 112 -8.41 -12.81 3.14
N LEU A 113 -7.91 -13.99 3.52
CA LEU A 113 -8.73 -15.21 3.61
C LEU A 113 -9.89 -15.08 4.58
N ILE A 114 -9.68 -14.46 5.73
CA ILE A 114 -10.76 -14.25 6.71
C ILE A 114 -11.85 -13.34 6.12
N VAL A 115 -11.46 -12.21 5.50
CA VAL A 115 -12.44 -11.31 4.87
C VAL A 115 -13.17 -12.01 3.72
N LEU A 116 -12.47 -12.79 2.90
CA LEU A 116 -13.08 -13.57 1.82
C LEU A 116 -14.08 -14.61 2.36
N ALA A 117 -13.72 -15.30 3.44
CA ALA A 117 -14.63 -16.24 4.12
C ALA A 117 -15.86 -15.53 4.72
N MET A 118 -15.67 -14.35 5.30
CA MET A 118 -16.78 -13.52 5.79
C MET A 118 -17.72 -13.09 4.64
N MET A 119 -17.17 -12.72 3.48
CA MET A 119 -17.96 -12.39 2.29
C MET A 119 -18.73 -13.62 1.78
N ALA A 120 -18.07 -14.78 1.70
CA ALA A 120 -18.72 -16.03 1.28
C ALA A 120 -19.86 -16.43 2.23
N ALA A 121 -19.64 -16.34 3.54
CA ALA A 121 -20.66 -16.59 4.54
C ALA A 121 -21.84 -15.60 4.41
N LEU A 122 -21.55 -14.31 4.20
CA LEU A 122 -22.60 -13.31 3.98
C LEU A 122 -23.46 -13.63 2.76
N VAL A 123 -22.85 -13.98 1.62
CA VAL A 123 -23.58 -14.34 0.39
C VAL A 123 -24.45 -15.58 0.62
N LEU A 124 -23.92 -16.60 1.31
CA LEU A 124 -24.70 -17.81 1.66
C LEU A 124 -25.92 -17.49 2.55
N VAL A 125 -25.73 -16.63 3.56
CA VAL A 125 -26.82 -16.19 4.44
C VAL A 125 -27.89 -15.42 3.66
N LEU A 126 -27.47 -14.45 2.83
CA LEU A 126 -28.40 -13.67 2.01
C LEU A 126 -29.20 -14.56 1.06
N ASN A 127 -28.55 -15.50 0.37
CA ASN A 127 -29.23 -16.46 -0.51
C ASN A 127 -30.21 -17.36 0.27
N ALA A 128 -29.85 -17.79 1.49
CA ALA A 128 -30.70 -18.62 2.33
C ALA A 128 -31.98 -17.90 2.78
N ILE A 129 -31.96 -16.60 2.94
CA ILE A 129 -33.12 -15.77 3.29
C ILE A 129 -33.85 -15.21 2.05
N GLY A 130 -33.50 -15.64 0.84
CA GLY A 130 -34.12 -15.21 -0.41
C GLY A 130 -33.81 -13.75 -0.79
N THR A 131 -32.67 -13.22 -0.34
CA THR A 131 -32.21 -11.85 -0.64
C THR A 131 -30.86 -11.89 -1.36
N ASP A 132 -30.72 -11.10 -2.42
CA ASP A 132 -29.46 -10.98 -3.12
C ASP A 132 -28.50 -10.00 -2.41
N ALA A 133 -27.21 -10.31 -2.47
CA ALA A 133 -26.19 -9.35 -2.07
C ALA A 133 -26.19 -8.15 -3.01
N HIS A 134 -25.82 -6.98 -2.51
CA HIS A 134 -25.62 -5.81 -3.37
C HIS A 134 -24.59 -6.14 -4.49
N LYS A 135 -25.00 -5.95 -5.75
CA LYS A 135 -24.22 -6.34 -6.95
C LYS A 135 -23.89 -7.85 -7.01
N PRO A 136 -24.91 -8.75 -7.08
CA PRO A 136 -24.72 -10.20 -6.93
C PRO A 136 -23.80 -10.79 -8.01
N SER A 137 -23.72 -10.19 -9.20
CA SER A 137 -22.81 -10.62 -10.29
C SER A 137 -21.33 -10.63 -9.91
N ARG A 138 -20.94 -9.95 -8.82
CA ARG A 138 -19.56 -9.94 -8.32
C ARG A 138 -19.18 -11.18 -7.50
N PHE A 139 -20.14 -12.04 -7.14
CA PHE A 139 -19.91 -13.17 -6.22
C PHE A 139 -20.00 -14.52 -6.94
N ALA A 140 -19.29 -14.65 -8.07
CA ALA A 140 -19.19 -15.89 -8.82
C ALA A 140 -18.32 -16.91 -8.06
N TRP A 141 -18.90 -18.07 -7.71
CA TRP A 141 -18.26 -19.08 -6.86
C TRP A 141 -17.07 -19.77 -7.51
N ASP A 142 -17.06 -19.89 -8.83
CA ASP A 142 -15.93 -20.40 -9.63
C ASP A 142 -14.67 -19.55 -9.51
N GLN A 143 -14.80 -18.26 -9.16
CA GLN A 143 -13.67 -17.36 -8.95
C GLN A 143 -13.07 -17.46 -7.53
N LEU A 144 -13.80 -18.06 -6.58
CA LEU A 144 -13.36 -18.10 -5.17
C LEU A 144 -12.00 -18.76 -4.96
N PRO A 145 -11.66 -19.91 -5.61
CA PRO A 145 -10.36 -20.54 -5.43
C PRO A 145 -9.17 -19.64 -5.82
N VAL A 146 -9.24 -18.96 -6.96
CA VAL A 146 -8.16 -18.06 -7.42
C VAL A 146 -8.06 -16.80 -6.55
N GLN A 147 -9.19 -16.33 -6.01
CA GLN A 147 -9.23 -15.25 -5.02
C GLN A 147 -8.58 -15.71 -3.69
N ALA A 148 -8.93 -16.89 -3.19
CA ALA A 148 -8.38 -17.43 -1.95
C ALA A 148 -6.85 -17.63 -2.03
N LEU A 149 -6.35 -18.08 -3.17
CA LEU A 149 -4.92 -18.28 -3.41
C LEU A 149 -4.16 -16.97 -3.70
N LEU A 150 -4.83 -15.83 -3.83
CA LEU A 150 -4.24 -14.56 -4.26
C LEU A 150 -3.48 -14.65 -5.61
N VAL A 151 -4.03 -15.40 -6.57
CA VAL A 151 -3.46 -15.54 -7.92
C VAL A 151 -4.34 -14.91 -9.01
N HIS A 152 -5.48 -14.35 -8.63
CA HIS A 152 -6.48 -13.83 -9.59
C HIS A 152 -5.98 -12.67 -10.47
N ALA A 153 -4.92 -11.94 -10.06
CA ALA A 153 -4.31 -10.90 -10.89
C ALA A 153 -3.18 -11.41 -11.83
N TRP A 154 -3.01 -12.74 -11.98
CA TRP A 154 -1.92 -13.37 -12.73
C TRP A 154 -2.37 -13.89 -14.11
N GLY A 155 -3.43 -13.36 -14.67
CA GLY A 155 -4.00 -13.76 -15.96
C GLY A 155 -5.38 -14.42 -15.86
N PHE A 156 -5.89 -14.68 -14.64
CA PHE A 156 -7.22 -15.26 -14.45
C PHE A 156 -8.31 -14.18 -14.60
N ASN A 157 -9.45 -14.58 -15.15
CA ASN A 157 -10.59 -13.68 -15.29
C ASN A 157 -11.40 -13.68 -13.98
N SER A 158 -11.01 -12.84 -13.04
CA SER A 158 -11.63 -12.76 -11.71
C SER A 158 -11.55 -11.33 -11.17
N ASP A 159 -12.65 -10.61 -11.31
CA ASP A 159 -12.84 -9.22 -10.89
C ASP A 159 -13.86 -9.06 -9.74
N GLY A 160 -14.31 -10.17 -9.18
CA GLY A 160 -15.33 -10.24 -8.16
C GLY A 160 -14.82 -10.23 -6.73
N TRP A 161 -15.71 -10.67 -5.83
CA TRP A 161 -15.48 -10.80 -4.38
C TRP A 161 -14.90 -9.54 -3.75
N ASN A 162 -13.70 -9.61 -3.21
CA ASN A 162 -13.02 -8.47 -2.62
C ASN A 162 -12.22 -7.68 -3.67
N LEU A 163 -12.89 -6.79 -4.39
CA LEU A 163 -12.38 -6.06 -5.54
C LEU A 163 -10.94 -5.51 -5.37
N PRO A 164 -10.58 -4.81 -4.27
CA PRO A 164 -9.24 -4.23 -4.11
C PRO A 164 -8.13 -5.27 -3.99
N SER A 165 -8.45 -6.53 -3.69
CA SER A 165 -7.46 -7.58 -3.43
C SER A 165 -6.60 -7.96 -4.66
N TRP A 166 -6.98 -7.50 -5.87
CA TRP A 166 -6.15 -7.69 -7.06
C TRP A 166 -4.72 -7.15 -6.86
N SER A 167 -4.59 -6.03 -6.15
CA SER A 167 -3.28 -5.43 -5.88
C SER A 167 -2.47 -6.27 -4.89
N LEU A 168 -3.12 -6.94 -3.92
CA LEU A 168 -2.44 -7.90 -3.03
C LEU A 168 -1.95 -9.11 -3.81
N SER A 169 -2.79 -9.65 -4.72
CA SER A 169 -2.43 -10.74 -5.63
C SER A 169 -1.20 -10.37 -6.47
N ALA A 170 -1.18 -9.17 -7.06
CA ALA A 170 -0.04 -8.67 -7.81
C ALA A 170 1.21 -8.49 -6.95
N LEU A 171 1.06 -7.98 -5.72
CA LEU A 171 2.17 -7.78 -4.79
C LEU A 171 2.83 -9.10 -4.35
N VAL A 172 2.12 -10.24 -4.34
CA VAL A 172 2.71 -11.55 -4.04
C VAL A 172 3.84 -11.87 -5.01
N VAL A 173 3.67 -11.57 -6.31
CA VAL A 173 4.72 -11.69 -7.34
C VAL A 173 5.83 -10.68 -7.12
N CYS A 174 5.48 -9.42 -6.86
CA CYS A 174 6.46 -8.37 -6.59
C CYS A 174 7.35 -8.72 -5.38
N TYR A 175 6.78 -9.31 -4.33
CA TYR A 175 7.54 -9.78 -3.17
C TYR A 175 8.50 -10.91 -3.52
N ALA A 176 8.10 -11.84 -4.37
CA ALA A 176 9.00 -12.88 -4.84
C ALA A 176 10.21 -12.29 -5.58
N LEU A 177 9.99 -11.29 -6.42
CA LEU A 177 11.02 -10.64 -7.22
C LEU A 177 11.90 -9.66 -6.43
N PHE A 178 11.45 -9.14 -5.29
CA PHE A 178 12.12 -8.09 -4.52
C PHE A 178 13.63 -8.35 -4.27
N PRO A 179 14.08 -9.53 -3.84
CA PRO A 179 15.50 -9.73 -3.54
C PRO A 179 16.43 -9.56 -4.76
N TRP A 180 15.95 -9.89 -5.96
CA TRP A 180 16.69 -9.67 -7.20
C TRP A 180 16.66 -8.22 -7.64
N LEU A 181 15.48 -7.59 -7.55
CA LEU A 181 15.29 -6.17 -7.85
C LEU A 181 16.18 -5.30 -6.96
N TRP A 182 16.23 -5.62 -5.66
CA TRP A 182 17.07 -4.89 -4.72
C TRP A 182 18.55 -5.00 -5.03
N ARG A 183 19.04 -6.24 -5.34
CA ARG A 183 20.43 -6.44 -5.76
C ARG A 183 20.77 -5.74 -7.07
N ALA A 184 19.83 -5.66 -7.99
CA ALA A 184 20.02 -4.92 -9.23
C ALA A 184 20.11 -3.40 -8.96
N ALA A 185 19.23 -2.85 -8.13
CA ALA A 185 19.26 -1.45 -7.71
C ALA A 185 20.55 -1.10 -6.94
N ASP A 186 21.08 -2.02 -6.14
CA ASP A 186 22.33 -1.83 -5.38
C ASP A 186 23.58 -1.66 -6.28
N LYS A 187 23.55 -2.23 -7.49
CA LYS A 187 24.65 -2.05 -8.47
C LYS A 187 24.72 -0.64 -9.05
N VAL A 188 23.65 0.13 -8.95
CA VAL A 188 23.59 1.51 -9.46
C VAL A 188 24.39 2.43 -8.51
N ARG A 189 25.45 3.02 -9.03
CA ARG A 189 26.38 3.85 -8.24
C ARG A 189 25.94 5.32 -8.12
N ARG A 190 25.12 5.80 -9.03
CA ARG A 190 24.65 7.19 -9.07
C ARG A 190 23.17 7.25 -8.68
N PRO A 191 22.81 7.88 -7.55
CA PRO A 191 21.44 7.81 -7.02
C PRO A 191 20.38 8.42 -7.94
N TRP A 192 20.74 9.44 -8.73
CA TRP A 192 19.83 10.09 -9.67
C TRP A 192 19.44 9.20 -10.87
N ILE A 193 20.22 8.15 -11.16
CA ILE A 193 19.89 7.17 -12.20
C ILE A 193 18.74 6.26 -11.76
N LEU A 194 18.58 6.01 -10.47
CA LEU A 194 17.57 5.08 -9.95
C LEU A 194 16.13 5.47 -10.34
N PRO A 195 15.65 6.71 -10.19
CA PRO A 195 14.32 7.09 -10.69
C PRO A 195 14.17 6.88 -12.21
N LEU A 196 15.24 7.10 -13.00
CA LEU A 196 15.23 6.85 -14.44
C LEU A 196 15.08 5.35 -14.77
N VAL A 197 15.77 4.49 -14.02
CA VAL A 197 15.60 3.02 -14.16
C VAL A 197 14.16 2.62 -13.89
N GLY A 198 13.54 3.16 -12.83
CA GLY A 198 12.12 2.93 -12.54
C GLY A 198 11.19 3.45 -13.65
N ALA A 199 11.46 4.63 -14.18
CA ALA A 199 10.70 5.21 -15.29
C ALA A 199 10.85 4.38 -16.58
N LEU A 200 12.05 3.89 -16.88
CA LEU A 200 12.30 3.00 -18.03
C LEU A 200 11.58 1.65 -17.86
N ALA A 201 11.55 1.09 -16.64
CA ALA A 201 10.78 -0.11 -16.37
C ALA A 201 9.27 0.12 -16.60
N PHE A 202 8.75 1.29 -16.20
CA PHE A 202 7.36 1.67 -16.49
C PHE A 202 7.12 1.78 -17.99
N ALA A 203 7.98 2.49 -18.72
CA ALA A 203 7.86 2.65 -20.17
C ALA A 203 7.93 1.31 -20.91
N ALA A 204 8.80 0.39 -20.51
CA ALA A 204 8.88 -0.94 -21.08
C ALA A 204 7.58 -1.75 -20.84
N CYS A 205 7.03 -1.71 -19.62
CA CYS A 205 5.76 -2.36 -19.32
C CYS A 205 4.57 -1.70 -20.05
N GLU A 206 4.58 -0.38 -20.24
CA GLU A 206 3.58 0.34 -21.06
C GLU A 206 3.59 -0.11 -22.51
N VAL A 207 4.78 -0.24 -23.12
CA VAL A 207 4.92 -0.77 -24.48
C VAL A 207 4.34 -2.18 -24.57
N VAL A 208 4.66 -3.05 -23.62
CA VAL A 208 4.11 -4.42 -23.54
C VAL A 208 2.59 -4.37 -23.37
N ALA A 209 2.09 -3.51 -22.49
CA ALA A 209 0.66 -3.35 -22.24
C ALA A 209 -0.10 -3.00 -23.52
N ARG A 210 0.39 -2.03 -24.29
CA ARG A 210 -0.24 -1.62 -25.55
C ARG A 210 -0.09 -2.65 -26.66
N LEU A 211 1.08 -3.27 -26.81
CA LEU A 211 1.32 -4.23 -27.90
C LEU A 211 0.63 -5.59 -27.67
N VAL A 212 0.58 -6.06 -26.42
CA VAL A 212 0.09 -7.40 -26.09
C VAL A 212 -1.35 -7.40 -25.62
N PHE A 213 -1.72 -6.41 -24.79
CA PHE A 213 -3.04 -6.36 -24.16
C PHE A 213 -3.97 -5.32 -24.81
N HIS A 214 -3.45 -4.45 -25.70
CA HIS A 214 -4.19 -3.37 -26.38
C HIS A 214 -4.82 -2.35 -25.42
N HIS A 215 -4.23 -2.16 -24.25
CA HIS A 215 -4.65 -1.22 -23.21
C HIS A 215 -3.46 -0.44 -22.67
N ALA A 216 -3.72 0.75 -22.14
CA ALA A 216 -2.72 1.47 -21.36
C ALA A 216 -2.41 0.71 -20.06
N LEU A 217 -1.15 0.77 -19.59
CA LEU A 217 -0.72 0.06 -18.39
C LEU A 217 -1.55 0.39 -17.13
N PRO A 218 -1.97 1.65 -16.88
CA PRO A 218 -2.84 1.98 -15.76
C PRO A 218 -4.24 1.35 -15.80
N ASP A 219 -4.70 0.88 -16.98
CA ASP A 219 -5.98 0.20 -17.12
C ASP A 219 -5.90 -1.32 -16.92
N LEU A 220 -4.69 -1.86 -16.86
CA LEU A 220 -4.45 -3.26 -16.55
C LEU A 220 -4.60 -3.49 -15.04
N GLN A 221 -5.82 -3.74 -14.62
CA GLN A 221 -6.17 -4.15 -13.26
C GLN A 221 -6.83 -5.54 -13.29
N PHE A 222 -7.15 -6.09 -12.14
CA PHE A 222 -7.74 -7.43 -12.02
C PHE A 222 -6.90 -8.48 -12.75
N ARG A 223 -7.35 -8.96 -13.91
CA ARG A 223 -6.73 -10.07 -14.64
C ARG A 223 -5.22 -9.90 -14.87
N PHE A 224 -4.78 -8.70 -15.22
CA PHE A 224 -3.37 -8.41 -15.54
C PHE A 224 -2.71 -7.45 -14.55
N GLY A 225 -3.23 -7.42 -13.32
CA GLY A 225 -2.75 -6.52 -12.27
C GLY A 225 -1.26 -6.64 -11.96
N VAL A 226 -0.63 -7.81 -12.18
CA VAL A 226 0.82 -7.99 -12.04
C VAL A 226 1.58 -7.09 -13.02
N VAL A 227 1.12 -6.96 -14.26
CA VAL A 227 1.80 -6.15 -15.29
C VAL A 227 1.79 -4.67 -14.87
N ARG A 228 0.67 -4.17 -14.32
CA ARG A 228 0.56 -2.81 -13.78
C ARG A 228 1.38 -2.62 -12.50
N ALA A 229 1.35 -3.58 -11.58
CA ALA A 229 1.98 -3.44 -10.27
C ALA A 229 3.50 -3.47 -10.33
N LEU A 230 4.07 -4.29 -11.22
CA LEU A 230 5.50 -4.54 -11.27
C LEU A 230 6.35 -3.29 -11.49
N PRO A 231 6.12 -2.44 -12.49
CA PRO A 231 6.94 -1.25 -12.72
C PRO A 231 6.79 -0.20 -11.60
N LEU A 232 5.60 -0.05 -11.02
CA LEU A 232 5.39 0.84 -9.87
C LEU A 232 6.17 0.35 -8.64
N PHE A 233 6.16 -0.96 -8.40
CA PHE A 233 6.94 -1.57 -7.32
C PHE A 233 8.46 -1.42 -7.57
N ILE A 234 8.94 -1.63 -8.80
CA ILE A 234 10.34 -1.42 -9.19
C ILE A 234 10.74 0.04 -8.94
N LEU A 235 9.90 1.00 -9.37
CA LEU A 235 10.15 2.41 -9.11
C LEU A 235 10.28 2.66 -7.59
N GLY A 236 9.38 2.13 -6.77
CA GLY A 236 9.47 2.21 -5.31
C GLY A 236 10.78 1.66 -4.74
N VAL A 237 11.25 0.50 -5.24
CA VAL A 237 12.55 -0.09 -4.87
C VAL A 237 13.71 0.84 -5.24
N CYS A 238 13.68 1.43 -6.43
CA CYS A 238 14.68 2.41 -6.88
C CYS A 238 14.69 3.67 -6.02
N LEU A 239 13.51 4.20 -5.68
CA LEU A 239 13.39 5.37 -4.79
C LEU A 239 13.94 5.06 -3.39
N ALA A 240 13.68 3.86 -2.85
CA ALA A 240 14.23 3.44 -1.56
C ALA A 240 15.76 3.42 -1.57
N ARG A 241 16.36 2.88 -2.64
CA ARG A 241 17.81 2.83 -2.78
C ARG A 241 18.41 4.21 -2.94
N ALA A 242 17.77 5.11 -3.70
CA ALA A 242 18.22 6.51 -3.83
C ALA A 242 18.23 7.21 -2.45
N VAL A 243 17.21 7.00 -1.62
CA VAL A 243 17.16 7.55 -0.26
C VAL A 243 18.22 6.94 0.65
N GLU A 244 18.57 5.65 0.52
CA GLU A 244 19.71 5.07 1.24
C GLU A 244 21.05 5.71 0.88
N MET A 245 21.18 6.17 -0.36
CA MET A 245 22.35 6.93 -0.84
C MET A 245 22.24 8.42 -0.50
N GLU A 246 21.35 8.80 0.42
CA GLU A 246 21.10 10.15 0.90
C GLU A 246 20.69 11.16 -0.20
N TRP A 247 20.11 10.66 -1.28
CA TRP A 247 19.62 11.50 -2.37
C TRP A 247 18.09 11.50 -2.42
N PRO A 248 17.48 12.62 -2.70
CA PRO A 248 18.01 13.99 -2.91
C PRO A 248 18.42 14.70 -1.61
N SER A 249 18.95 15.92 -1.69
CA SER A 249 19.16 16.75 -0.51
C SER A 249 17.83 17.06 0.20
N GLU A 250 17.86 17.40 1.50
CA GLU A 250 16.60 17.71 2.23
C GLU A 250 15.83 18.88 1.62
N ARG A 251 16.52 19.88 1.05
CA ARG A 251 15.87 21.00 0.35
C ARG A 251 15.16 20.52 -0.91
N ALA A 252 15.85 19.74 -1.74
CA ALA A 252 15.25 19.16 -2.94
C ALA A 252 14.10 18.19 -2.58
N ALA A 253 14.21 17.42 -1.51
CA ALA A 253 13.16 16.55 -1.01
C ALA A 253 11.88 17.32 -0.64
N LYS A 254 12.02 18.50 0.01
CA LYS A 254 10.86 19.37 0.29
C LYS A 254 10.23 19.91 -1.00
N VAL A 255 11.05 20.32 -1.96
CA VAL A 255 10.56 20.79 -3.27
C VAL A 255 9.83 19.67 -4.01
N LEU A 256 10.37 18.44 -4.02
CA LEU A 256 9.72 17.29 -4.62
C LEU A 256 8.39 16.95 -3.94
N LEU A 257 8.34 16.98 -2.62
CA LEU A 257 7.12 16.71 -1.86
C LEU A 257 6.03 17.74 -2.19
N ILE A 258 6.34 19.03 -2.10
CA ILE A 258 5.39 20.10 -2.35
C ILE A 258 5.01 20.15 -3.83
N GLY A 259 6.02 20.10 -4.74
CA GLY A 259 5.81 20.11 -6.19
C GLY A 259 4.96 18.92 -6.66
N GLY A 260 5.18 17.73 -6.07
CA GLY A 260 4.34 16.56 -6.33
C GLY A 260 2.88 16.78 -5.94
N PHE A 261 2.61 17.36 -4.77
CA PHE A 261 1.24 17.71 -4.38
C PHE A 261 0.63 18.77 -5.30
N VAL A 262 1.38 19.82 -5.64
CA VAL A 262 0.92 20.86 -6.57
C VAL A 262 0.57 20.26 -7.92
N LEU A 263 1.44 19.37 -8.45
CA LEU A 263 1.20 18.70 -9.72
C LEU A 263 -0.05 17.79 -9.66
N LEU A 264 -0.22 16.99 -8.59
CA LEU A 264 -1.42 16.18 -8.42
C LEU A 264 -2.70 17.04 -8.42
N VAL A 265 -2.69 18.15 -7.69
CA VAL A 265 -3.83 19.08 -7.63
C VAL A 265 -4.07 19.72 -8.99
N ALA A 266 -3.01 20.14 -9.70
CA ALA A 266 -3.11 20.74 -11.03
C ALA A 266 -3.69 19.80 -12.09
N MET A 267 -3.51 18.49 -11.93
CA MET A 267 -4.06 17.49 -12.84
C MET A 267 -5.56 17.20 -12.59
N GLN A 268 -6.11 17.55 -11.42
CA GLN A 268 -7.50 17.19 -11.07
C GLN A 268 -8.59 17.77 -11.99
N PRO A 269 -8.48 19.00 -12.54
CA PRO A 269 -9.48 19.52 -13.44
C PRO A 269 -9.57 18.78 -14.79
N LEU A 270 -8.53 18.03 -15.18
CA LEU A 270 -8.50 17.33 -16.45
C LEU A 270 -9.39 16.08 -16.41
N ASP A 271 -10.22 15.92 -17.43
CA ASP A 271 -10.94 14.65 -17.62
C ASP A 271 -10.04 13.66 -18.36
N ARG A 272 -9.59 12.62 -17.66
CA ARG A 272 -8.71 11.57 -18.17
C ARG A 272 -9.28 10.91 -19.44
N TYR A 273 -10.59 10.69 -19.47
CA TYR A 273 -11.26 9.98 -20.55
C TYR A 273 -11.60 10.90 -21.75
N ALA A 274 -11.49 12.22 -21.59
CA ALA A 274 -11.63 13.18 -22.67
C ALA A 274 -10.29 13.50 -23.36
N LEU A 275 -9.15 13.00 -22.84
CA LEU A 275 -7.84 13.20 -23.43
C LEU A 275 -7.62 12.24 -24.61
N PRO A 276 -6.83 12.65 -25.63
CA PRO A 276 -6.48 11.80 -26.76
C PRO A 276 -5.74 10.51 -26.36
N ASP A 277 -4.99 10.56 -25.26
CA ASP A 277 -4.32 9.43 -24.63
C ASP A 277 -4.34 9.61 -23.11
N GLU A 278 -4.74 8.58 -22.42
CA GLU A 278 -4.86 8.59 -20.95
C GLU A 278 -3.53 8.80 -20.25
N LEU A 279 -2.40 8.44 -20.88
CA LEU A 279 -1.06 8.70 -20.35
C LEU A 279 -0.75 10.19 -20.15
N ILE A 280 -1.43 11.08 -20.90
CA ILE A 280 -1.29 12.54 -20.69
C ILE A 280 -1.72 12.93 -19.29
N PHE A 281 -2.67 12.21 -18.70
CA PHE A 281 -3.07 12.37 -17.30
C PHE A 281 -2.23 11.49 -16.35
N ASP A 282 -2.05 10.22 -16.70
CA ASP A 282 -1.50 9.22 -15.78
C ASP A 282 0.00 9.44 -15.51
N LEU A 283 0.81 9.76 -16.50
CA LEU A 283 2.24 9.99 -16.32
C LEU A 283 2.57 11.16 -15.38
N PRO A 284 1.98 12.36 -15.53
CA PRO A 284 2.14 13.44 -14.55
C PRO A 284 1.70 13.03 -13.14
N CYS A 285 0.58 12.33 -12.99
CA CYS A 285 0.10 11.87 -11.70
C CYS A 285 1.06 10.85 -11.05
N LEU A 286 1.55 9.86 -11.80
CA LEU A 286 2.52 8.88 -11.33
C LEU A 286 3.86 9.52 -11.00
N THR A 287 4.31 10.51 -11.79
CA THR A 287 5.50 11.31 -11.51
C THR A 287 5.33 12.11 -10.20
N ALA A 288 4.17 12.71 -10.01
CA ALA A 288 3.83 13.42 -8.78
C ALA A 288 3.85 12.49 -7.55
N ILE A 289 3.26 11.30 -7.67
CA ILE A 289 3.28 10.26 -6.62
C ILE A 289 4.72 9.83 -6.31
N ALA A 290 5.56 9.61 -7.33
CA ALA A 290 6.96 9.27 -7.15
C ALA A 290 7.75 10.38 -6.44
N ALA A 291 7.52 11.64 -6.81
CA ALA A 291 8.12 12.81 -6.17
C ALA A 291 7.68 12.93 -4.70
N ILE A 292 6.40 12.69 -4.40
CA ILE A 292 5.85 12.67 -3.04
C ILE A 292 6.51 11.55 -2.20
N VAL A 293 6.58 10.32 -2.73
CA VAL A 293 7.18 9.18 -2.02
C VAL A 293 8.66 9.42 -1.76
N LEU A 294 9.41 9.92 -2.77
CA LEU A 294 10.82 10.23 -2.64
C LEU A 294 11.06 11.37 -1.64
N GLY A 295 10.30 12.46 -1.77
CA GLY A 295 10.42 13.64 -0.90
C GLY A 295 10.05 13.30 0.55
N ALA A 296 8.89 12.69 0.79
CA ALA A 296 8.46 12.29 2.12
C ALA A 296 9.39 11.25 2.75
N GLY A 297 9.89 10.30 1.94
CA GLY A 297 10.78 9.24 2.39
C GLY A 297 12.21 9.70 2.73
N ARG A 298 12.69 10.80 2.13
CA ARG A 298 14.00 11.37 2.41
C ARG A 298 13.98 12.28 3.65
N LEU A 299 12.84 12.89 3.96
CA LEU A 299 12.73 13.80 5.09
C LEU A 299 12.72 13.05 6.43
N PRO A 300 13.51 13.50 7.44
CA PRO A 300 13.52 12.88 8.75
C PRO A 300 12.19 13.13 9.50
N VAL A 301 11.71 12.13 10.22
CA VAL A 301 10.56 12.27 11.10
C VAL A 301 11.02 12.85 12.43
N ARG A 302 11.01 14.20 12.53
CA ARG A 302 11.49 14.91 13.73
C ARG A 302 10.47 14.89 14.88
N HIS A 303 9.18 14.93 14.55
CA HIS A 303 8.08 14.97 15.49
C HIS A 303 7.03 13.92 15.12
N PRO A 304 7.26 12.63 15.50
CA PRO A 304 6.31 11.57 15.22
C PRO A 304 4.99 11.83 15.95
N LYS A 305 3.87 11.64 15.23
CA LYS A 305 2.52 11.79 15.79
C LYS A 305 1.89 10.42 15.99
N ALA A 306 1.56 10.09 17.24
CA ALA A 306 0.97 8.80 17.60
C ALA A 306 -0.32 8.50 16.82
N TRP A 307 -1.20 9.50 16.64
CA TRP A 307 -2.44 9.32 15.88
C TRP A 307 -2.20 9.01 14.40
N ILE A 308 -1.11 9.54 13.79
CA ILE A 308 -0.71 9.20 12.41
C ILE A 308 -0.24 7.75 12.35
N GLU A 309 0.58 7.32 13.32
CA GLU A 309 1.06 5.94 13.38
C GLU A 309 -0.10 4.96 13.56
N GLU A 310 -1.02 5.24 14.49
CA GLU A 310 -2.21 4.41 14.71
C GLU A 310 -3.11 4.38 13.47
N GLY A 311 -3.38 5.54 12.86
CA GLY A 311 -4.14 5.60 11.60
C GLY A 311 -3.48 4.80 10.47
N ALA A 312 -2.16 4.86 10.34
CA ALA A 312 -1.44 4.09 9.34
C ALA A 312 -1.50 2.57 9.59
N LYS A 313 -1.59 2.11 10.84
CA LYS A 313 -1.81 0.69 11.18
C LYS A 313 -3.18 0.21 10.66
N LEU A 314 -4.20 1.06 10.71
CA LEU A 314 -5.54 0.74 10.25
C LEU A 314 -5.67 0.69 8.72
N SER A 315 -4.72 1.29 7.97
CA SER A 315 -4.81 1.41 6.51
C SER A 315 -5.00 0.06 5.81
N PHE A 316 -4.31 -0.99 6.25
CA PHE A 316 -4.46 -2.33 5.68
C PHE A 316 -5.82 -2.94 6.00
N ALA A 317 -6.25 -2.86 7.25
CA ALA A 317 -7.55 -3.37 7.67
C ALA A 317 -8.69 -2.66 6.92
N LEU A 318 -8.63 -1.33 6.83
CA LEU A 318 -9.59 -0.54 6.07
C LEU A 318 -9.61 -0.94 4.59
N PHE A 319 -8.42 -1.11 3.99
CA PHE A 319 -8.27 -1.51 2.59
C PHE A 319 -8.94 -2.86 2.29
N ILE A 320 -8.84 -3.87 3.15
CA ILE A 320 -9.40 -5.20 2.86
C ILE A 320 -10.85 -5.38 3.31
N THR A 321 -11.33 -4.58 4.29
CA THR A 321 -12.67 -4.76 4.88
C THR A 321 -13.74 -3.84 4.30
N HIS A 322 -13.38 -2.69 3.69
CA HIS A 322 -14.39 -1.69 3.30
C HIS A 322 -15.40 -2.21 2.28
N ILE A 323 -15.00 -3.10 1.33
CA ILE A 323 -15.96 -3.70 0.38
C ILE A 323 -16.95 -4.60 1.12
N PHE A 324 -16.48 -5.43 2.06
CA PHE A 324 -17.37 -6.26 2.89
C PHE A 324 -18.38 -5.40 3.66
N VAL A 325 -17.90 -4.34 4.31
CA VAL A 325 -18.76 -3.38 5.02
C VAL A 325 -19.72 -2.69 4.04
N GLY A 326 -19.23 -2.31 2.88
CA GLY A 326 -20.03 -1.67 1.82
C GLY A 326 -21.16 -2.59 1.34
N VAL A 327 -20.90 -3.88 1.13
CA VAL A 327 -21.95 -4.85 0.73
C VAL A 327 -23.06 -4.90 1.77
N ILE A 328 -22.73 -5.01 3.05
CA ILE A 328 -23.74 -5.07 4.13
C ILE A 328 -24.49 -3.73 4.23
N TYR A 329 -23.74 -2.64 4.34
CA TYR A 329 -24.30 -1.33 4.58
C TYR A 329 -25.21 -0.86 3.44
N TRP A 330 -24.73 -0.97 2.20
CA TRP A 330 -25.48 -0.50 1.03
C TRP A 330 -26.64 -1.43 0.67
N SER A 331 -26.56 -2.74 0.94
CA SER A 331 -27.72 -3.62 0.83
C SER A 331 -28.86 -3.15 1.76
N ALA A 332 -28.52 -2.81 3.00
CA ALA A 332 -29.52 -2.33 3.97
C ALA A 332 -30.06 -0.93 3.60
N VAL A 333 -29.19 0.01 3.21
CA VAL A 333 -29.58 1.37 2.84
C VAL A 333 -30.46 1.40 1.59
N HIS A 334 -30.10 0.65 0.54
CA HIS A 334 -30.91 0.58 -0.69
C HIS A 334 -32.27 -0.01 -0.42
N LYS A 335 -32.32 -1.12 0.36
CA LYS A 335 -33.60 -1.72 0.76
C LYS A 335 -34.48 -0.74 1.54
N LEU A 336 -33.88 0.05 2.44
CA LEU A 336 -34.60 1.08 3.18
C LEU A 336 -35.14 2.17 2.27
N ILE A 337 -34.34 2.66 1.32
CA ILE A 337 -34.76 3.72 0.37
C ILE A 337 -35.87 3.23 -0.58
N GLU A 338 -35.84 1.94 -0.96
CA GLU A 338 -36.90 1.32 -1.78
C GLU A 338 -38.23 1.20 -1.03
N THR A 339 -38.21 1.02 0.28
CA THR A 339 -39.41 0.77 1.10
C THR A 339 -39.98 2.02 1.77
N VAL A 340 -39.14 3.02 2.01
CA VAL A 340 -39.51 4.25 2.72
C VAL A 340 -39.07 5.46 1.90
N PRO A 341 -39.93 6.46 1.66
CA PRO A 341 -39.56 7.70 0.99
C PRO A 341 -38.59 8.52 1.87
N ILE A 342 -37.29 8.39 1.63
CA ILE A 342 -36.24 9.09 2.38
C ILE A 342 -35.80 10.32 1.61
N GLY A 343 -35.90 11.48 2.23
CA GLY A 343 -35.44 12.73 1.63
C GLY A 343 -33.93 12.76 1.36
N ILE A 344 -33.51 13.50 0.33
CA ILE A 344 -32.11 13.54 -0.15
C ILE A 344 -31.09 13.91 0.96
N GLY A 345 -31.48 14.78 1.91
CA GLY A 345 -30.62 15.14 3.05
C GLY A 345 -30.27 13.93 3.94
N TRP A 346 -31.25 13.06 4.20
CA TRP A 346 -31.02 11.83 4.95
C TRP A 346 -30.17 10.82 4.17
N GLN A 347 -30.33 10.74 2.85
CA GLN A 347 -29.48 9.90 2.02
C GLN A 347 -28.02 10.37 2.07
N TRP A 348 -27.76 11.70 2.09
CA TRP A 348 -26.42 12.24 2.32
C TRP A 348 -25.86 11.91 3.70
N LEU A 349 -26.68 11.98 4.75
CA LEU A 349 -26.25 11.56 6.08
C LEU A 349 -25.90 10.08 6.14
N MET A 350 -26.69 9.21 5.49
CA MET A 350 -26.37 7.79 5.37
C MET A 350 -25.04 7.58 4.61
N TRP A 351 -24.84 8.32 3.51
CA TRP A 351 -23.58 8.26 2.78
C TRP A 351 -22.41 8.69 3.66
N LEU A 352 -22.49 9.79 4.36
CA LEU A 352 -21.46 10.26 5.30
C LEU A 352 -21.23 9.27 6.45
N ALA A 353 -22.27 8.64 6.99
CA ALA A 353 -22.17 7.65 8.06
C ALA A 353 -21.41 6.38 7.63
N SER A 354 -21.38 6.06 6.33
CA SER A 354 -20.65 4.89 5.84
C SER A 354 -19.15 4.93 6.14
N PHE A 355 -18.54 6.12 6.17
CA PHE A 355 -17.10 6.29 6.42
C PHE A 355 -16.69 5.96 7.87
N PRO A 356 -17.29 6.55 8.91
CA PRO A 356 -16.98 6.14 10.28
C PRO A 356 -17.36 4.69 10.57
N ILE A 357 -18.40 4.14 9.94
CA ILE A 357 -18.75 2.72 10.05
C ILE A 357 -17.65 1.85 9.44
N ALA A 358 -17.16 2.17 8.24
CA ALA A 358 -16.05 1.45 7.62
C ALA A 358 -14.77 1.55 8.47
N MET A 359 -14.48 2.72 9.02
CA MET A 359 -13.32 2.94 9.90
C MET A 359 -13.46 2.15 11.21
N GLY A 360 -14.64 2.14 11.83
CA GLY A 360 -14.93 1.37 13.03
C GLY A 360 -14.79 -0.14 12.80
N ALA A 361 -15.31 -0.64 11.67
CA ALA A 361 -15.14 -2.03 11.27
C ALA A 361 -13.67 -2.40 11.02
N ALA A 362 -12.92 -1.51 10.37
CA ALA A 362 -11.49 -1.69 10.17
C ALA A 362 -10.71 -1.71 11.49
N TRP A 363 -11.07 -0.87 12.44
CA TRP A 363 -10.49 -0.87 13.80
C TRP A 363 -10.80 -2.16 14.54
N LEU A 364 -12.04 -2.63 14.52
CA LEU A 364 -12.44 -3.92 15.10
C LEU A 364 -11.67 -5.07 14.46
N PHE A 365 -11.61 -5.12 13.13
CA PHE A 365 -10.86 -6.15 12.42
C PHE A 365 -9.36 -6.10 12.75
N HIS A 366 -8.76 -4.92 12.77
CA HIS A 366 -7.35 -4.77 13.13
C HIS A 366 -7.07 -5.27 14.54
N THR A 367 -7.87 -4.83 15.51
CA THR A 367 -7.64 -5.10 16.93
C THR A 367 -7.91 -6.55 17.31
N TYR A 368 -9.00 -7.14 16.80
CA TYR A 368 -9.46 -8.46 17.26
C TYR A 368 -9.11 -9.60 16.29
N VAL A 369 -8.74 -9.29 15.04
CA VAL A 369 -8.44 -10.31 14.02
C VAL A 369 -7.01 -10.17 13.50
N ASP A 370 -6.68 -9.04 12.83
CA ASP A 370 -5.38 -8.91 12.13
C ASP A 370 -4.21 -8.94 13.09
N GLN A 371 -4.21 -8.10 14.13
CA GLN A 371 -3.08 -8.01 15.07
C GLN A 371 -2.87 -9.31 15.85
N PRO A 372 -3.88 -9.94 16.49
CA PRO A 372 -3.69 -11.21 17.18
C PRO A 372 -3.22 -12.33 16.25
N LEU A 373 -3.70 -12.33 15.00
CA LEU A 373 -3.28 -13.31 14.00
C LEU A 373 -1.79 -13.12 13.64
N GLN A 374 -1.36 -11.88 13.41
CA GLN A 374 0.05 -11.57 13.14
C GLN A 374 0.96 -11.93 14.31
N ASP A 375 0.53 -11.68 15.53
CA ASP A 375 1.29 -12.02 16.75
C ASP A 375 1.47 -13.53 16.89
N ARG A 376 0.44 -14.33 16.59
CA ARG A 376 0.52 -15.80 16.56
C ARG A 376 1.40 -16.33 15.44
N LEU A 377 1.38 -15.72 14.26
CA LEU A 377 2.17 -16.14 13.10
C LEU A 377 3.63 -15.69 13.20
N ALA A 378 3.92 -14.60 13.91
CA ALA A 378 5.24 -14.00 13.98
C ALA A 378 6.36 -14.97 14.42
N PRO A 379 6.19 -15.88 15.43
CA PRO A 379 7.21 -16.86 15.81
C PRO A 379 7.53 -17.84 14.68
N TRP A 380 6.51 -18.33 13.95
CA TRP A 380 6.68 -19.25 12.82
C TRP A 380 7.39 -18.57 11.64
N LEU A 381 7.01 -17.35 11.35
CA LEU A 381 7.58 -16.58 10.24
C LEU A 381 9.02 -16.10 10.54
N ARG A 382 9.37 -15.89 11.81
CA ARG A 382 10.74 -15.51 12.19
C ARG A 382 11.72 -16.70 12.13
N GLY A 383 11.23 -17.94 12.25
CA GLY A 383 12.06 -19.14 12.33
C GLY A 383 12.73 -19.25 13.72
N LYS A 384 12.94 -20.47 14.21
CA LYS A 384 13.81 -20.67 15.37
C LYS A 384 15.21 -20.13 15.01
N ARG A 385 15.78 -19.30 15.88
CA ARG A 385 17.18 -18.86 15.78
C ARG A 385 18.11 -20.04 15.93
#